data_29762c16f59b89605f8d26114e772f3d
#
_entry.id   29762c16f59b89605f8d26114e772f3d
#
_cell.length_a   1.000
_cell.length_b   1.000
_cell.length_c   1.000
_cell.angle_alpha   90.00
_cell.angle_beta   90.00
_cell.angle_gamma   90.00
#
_symmetry.space_group_name_H-M   'P 1'
#
loop_
_entity.id
_entity.type
_entity.pdbx_description
1 polymer ?
#
loop_
_entity_poly.entity_id
_entity_poly.type
_entity_poly.pdbx_seq_one_letter_code
_entity_poly.pdbx_strand_id
1 'polypeptide(L)'
;MYKKILVPVDLADTDLAKPAIVTAIEMARTSGGAVRLVNVQPLTPVMLAEYVPPDFEVQQKRSSEDALGIIAGECGLDPAHVSFTVRQGGIYHEVLEEAKAIDADLIVMSSHRPAMRTYFLGSNAGHVVRYAKCSVLVVRNPKN
;
A
#
# COMPACT_ATOMS: atom_id res chain seq x y z
N MET A 1 11.37 -17.77 2.65
CA MET A 1 9.97 -17.63 2.26
C MET A 1 9.68 -16.13 2.19
N TYR A 2 8.87 -15.65 1.33
CA TYR A 2 8.46 -14.25 1.11
C TYR A 2 9.64 -13.28 0.94
N LYS A 3 10.13 -13.21 -0.29
CA LYS A 3 11.28 -12.37 -0.68
C LYS A 3 10.85 -11.03 -1.31
N LYS A 4 9.65 -10.94 -1.85
CA LYS A 4 9.14 -9.72 -2.50
C LYS A 4 7.78 -9.38 -1.92
N ILE A 5 7.78 -8.46 -0.96
CA ILE A 5 6.60 -8.14 -0.17
C ILE A 5 6.07 -6.78 -0.60
N LEU A 6 4.80 -6.73 -0.97
CA LEU A 6 4.12 -5.49 -1.35
C LEU A 6 3.21 -5.04 -0.22
N VAL A 7 3.26 -3.75 0.13
CA VAL A 7 2.43 -3.16 1.19
C VAL A 7 1.70 -1.95 0.64
N PRO A 8 0.38 -2.03 0.47
CA PRO A 8 -0.43 -0.84 0.16
C PRO A 8 -0.47 0.11 1.35
N VAL A 9 -0.29 1.40 1.08
CA VAL A 9 -0.27 2.45 2.11
C VAL A 9 -1.29 3.52 1.75
N ASP A 10 -2.26 3.75 2.64
CA ASP A 10 -3.19 4.86 2.54
C ASP A 10 -2.56 6.08 3.21
N LEU A 11 -2.15 7.06 2.42
CA LEU A 11 -1.49 8.26 2.94
C LEU A 11 -2.45 9.22 3.64
N ALA A 12 -3.76 9.02 3.49
CA ALA A 12 -4.75 9.78 4.25
C ALA A 12 -4.83 9.30 5.70
N ASP A 13 -4.40 8.08 5.98
CA ASP A 13 -4.40 7.50 7.33
C ASP A 13 -3.21 6.55 7.48
N THR A 14 -2.03 7.11 7.70
CA THR A 14 -0.79 6.33 7.80
C THR A 14 -0.74 5.47 9.06
N ASP A 15 -1.44 5.86 10.13
CA ASP A 15 -1.50 5.06 11.35
C ASP A 15 -2.22 3.73 11.10
N LEU A 16 -3.19 3.72 10.21
CA LEU A 16 -3.88 2.48 9.83
C LEU A 16 -2.94 1.51 9.11
N ALA A 17 -2.02 2.03 8.31
CA ALA A 17 -1.07 1.21 7.56
C ALA A 17 0.10 0.71 8.42
N LYS A 18 0.37 1.34 9.55
CA LYS A 18 1.55 1.08 10.37
C LYS A 18 1.73 -0.39 10.78
N PRO A 19 0.68 -1.08 11.30
CA PRO A 19 0.84 -2.50 11.66
C PRO A 19 1.22 -3.38 10.48
N ALA A 20 0.68 -3.14 9.31
CA ALA A 20 1.02 -3.89 8.10
C ALA A 20 2.47 -3.63 7.68
N ILE A 21 2.91 -2.37 7.73
CA ILE A 21 4.29 -2.00 7.41
C ILE A 21 5.27 -2.68 8.37
N VAL A 22 5.02 -2.61 9.68
CA VAL A 22 5.88 -3.24 10.69
C VAL A 22 5.97 -4.75 10.46
N THR A 23 4.84 -5.39 10.23
CA THR A 23 4.79 -6.83 9.97
C THR A 23 5.61 -7.20 8.73
N ALA A 24 5.43 -6.46 7.64
CA ALA A 24 6.17 -6.71 6.40
C ALA A 24 7.67 -6.53 6.58
N ILE A 25 8.08 -5.50 7.32
CA ILE A 25 9.50 -5.24 7.60
C ILE A 25 10.13 -6.38 8.38
N GLU A 26 9.46 -6.87 9.41
CA GLU A 26 9.96 -7.99 10.21
C GLU A 26 10.09 -9.26 9.39
N MET A 27 9.10 -9.54 8.54
CA MET A 27 9.15 -10.68 7.64
C MET A 27 10.31 -10.57 6.65
N ALA A 28 10.53 -9.39 6.09
CA ALA A 28 11.64 -9.14 5.17
C ALA A 28 13.00 -9.32 5.86
N ARG A 29 13.14 -8.84 7.09
CA ARG A 29 14.38 -9.04 7.85
C ARG A 29 14.68 -10.52 8.04
N THR A 30 13.68 -11.28 8.41
CA THR A 30 13.84 -12.73 8.66
C THR A 30 14.19 -13.49 7.39
N SER A 31 13.58 -13.13 6.28
CA SER A 31 13.75 -13.84 5.00
C SER A 31 14.94 -13.34 4.17
N GLY A 32 15.47 -12.15 4.49
CA GLY A 32 16.41 -11.46 3.62
C GLY A 32 15.74 -10.86 2.39
N GLY A 33 14.44 -10.68 2.43
CA GLY A 33 13.65 -10.14 1.32
C GLY A 33 13.61 -8.62 1.26
N ALA A 34 12.74 -8.10 0.40
CA ALA A 34 12.55 -6.67 0.20
C ALA A 34 11.08 -6.29 0.34
N VAL A 35 10.84 -5.05 0.72
CA VAL A 35 9.50 -4.48 0.86
C VAL A 35 9.32 -3.37 -0.16
N ARG A 36 8.18 -3.37 -0.84
CA ARG A 36 7.77 -2.27 -1.70
C ARG A 36 6.47 -1.68 -1.19
N LEU A 37 6.48 -0.38 -0.95
CA LEU A 37 5.29 0.36 -0.55
C LEU A 37 4.58 0.86 -1.80
N VAL A 38 3.27 0.77 -1.85
CA VAL A 38 2.48 1.31 -2.96
C VAL A 38 1.34 2.17 -2.42
N ASN A 39 1.25 3.38 -2.93
CA ASN A 39 0.10 4.26 -2.71
C ASN A 39 -0.68 4.35 -4.02
N VAL A 40 -1.99 4.22 -3.95
CA VAL A 40 -2.86 4.35 -5.11
C VAL A 40 -3.68 5.61 -4.95
N GLN A 41 -3.55 6.52 -5.92
CA GLN A 41 -4.35 7.74 -5.98
C GLN A 41 -5.55 7.52 -6.88
N PRO A 42 -6.74 8.00 -6.48
CA PRO A 42 -7.89 7.94 -7.36
C PRO A 42 -7.71 8.87 -8.56
N LEU A 43 -8.35 8.52 -9.67
CA LEU A 43 -8.41 9.41 -10.83
C LEU A 43 -9.23 10.65 -10.47
N THR A 44 -8.80 11.82 -10.92
CA THR A 44 -9.59 13.04 -10.79
C THR A 44 -10.85 12.90 -11.62
N PRO A 45 -12.06 13.06 -11.03
CA PRO A 45 -13.29 13.00 -11.82
C PRO A 45 -13.30 14.02 -12.93
N VAL A 46 -13.77 13.65 -14.11
CA VAL A 46 -13.82 14.53 -15.28
C VAL A 46 -14.57 15.83 -14.95
N MET A 47 -15.64 15.73 -14.18
CA MET A 47 -16.44 16.88 -13.76
C MET A 47 -15.66 17.90 -12.94
N LEU A 48 -14.60 17.49 -12.27
CA LEU A 48 -13.78 18.34 -11.41
C LEU A 48 -12.49 18.80 -12.08
N ALA A 49 -12.20 18.30 -13.27
CA ALA A 49 -10.92 18.56 -13.94
C ALA A 49 -10.68 20.06 -14.21
N GLU A 50 -11.72 20.83 -14.47
CA GLU A 50 -11.61 22.27 -14.72
C GLU A 50 -11.52 23.13 -13.44
N TYR A 51 -11.75 22.51 -12.27
CA TYR A 51 -11.68 23.20 -10.97
C TYR A 51 -10.35 22.98 -10.24
N VAL A 52 -9.44 22.20 -10.82
CA VAL A 52 -8.11 21.94 -10.25
C VAL A 52 -7.03 22.49 -11.16
N PRO A 53 -5.83 22.85 -10.63
CA PRO A 53 -4.73 23.31 -11.47
C PRO A 53 -4.35 22.27 -12.52
N PRO A 54 -3.85 22.68 -13.68
CA PRO A 54 -3.45 21.75 -14.74
C PRO A 54 -2.40 20.71 -14.31
N ASP A 55 -1.55 21.05 -13.34
CA ASP A 55 -0.51 20.18 -12.82
C ASP A 55 -0.89 19.48 -11.52
N PHE A 56 -2.18 19.50 -11.15
CA PHE A 56 -2.68 18.95 -9.89
C PHE A 56 -2.27 17.50 -9.68
N GLU A 57 -2.45 16.64 -10.69
CA GLU A 57 -2.12 15.22 -10.56
C GLU A 57 -0.62 15.00 -10.41
N VAL A 58 0.20 15.78 -11.11
CA VAL A 58 1.66 15.71 -11.02
C VAL A 58 2.12 16.09 -9.62
N GLN A 59 1.58 17.18 -9.07
CA GLN A 59 1.94 17.65 -7.73
C GLN A 59 1.46 16.68 -6.66
N GLN A 60 0.27 16.13 -6.82
CA GLN A 60 -0.28 15.15 -5.89
C GLN A 60 0.59 13.88 -5.87
N LYS A 61 1.03 13.41 -7.03
CA LYS A 61 1.92 12.26 -7.13
C LYS A 61 3.26 12.55 -6.44
N ARG A 62 3.84 13.72 -6.67
CA ARG A 62 5.11 14.11 -6.04
C ARG A 62 4.98 14.17 -4.52
N SER A 63 3.89 14.76 -4.02
CA SER A 63 3.61 14.83 -2.59
C SER A 63 3.51 13.43 -1.98
N SER A 64 2.84 12.52 -2.66
CA SER A 64 2.71 11.13 -2.22
C SER A 64 4.06 10.39 -2.27
N GLU A 65 4.86 10.62 -3.30
CA GLU A 65 6.20 10.03 -3.38
C GLU A 65 7.09 10.52 -2.24
N ASP A 66 7.02 11.81 -1.91
CA ASP A 66 7.77 12.37 -0.79
C ASP A 66 7.34 11.73 0.54
N ALA A 67 6.04 11.57 0.75
CA ALA A 67 5.51 10.95 1.96
C ALA A 67 5.93 9.49 2.08
N LEU A 68 5.86 8.72 0.99
CA LEU A 68 6.31 7.33 0.98
C LEU A 68 7.82 7.23 1.22
N GLY A 69 8.58 8.18 0.68
CA GLY A 69 10.03 8.24 0.88
C GLY A 69 10.38 8.41 2.35
N ILE A 70 9.64 9.24 3.07
CA ILE A 70 9.82 9.41 4.53
C ILE A 70 9.53 8.10 5.26
N ILE A 71 8.42 7.45 4.94
CA ILE A 71 8.05 6.17 5.56
C ILE A 71 9.13 5.11 5.28
N ALA A 72 9.58 5.03 4.04
CA ALA A 72 10.63 4.08 3.65
C ALA A 72 11.94 4.34 4.39
N GLY A 73 12.30 5.62 4.58
CA GLY A 73 13.51 6.00 5.32
C GLY A 73 13.45 5.66 6.81
N GLU A 74 12.24 5.59 7.37
CA GLU A 74 12.04 5.32 8.80
C GLU A 74 11.86 3.83 9.11
N CYS A 75 11.77 2.98 8.10
CA CYS A 75 11.41 1.57 8.32
C CYS A 75 12.55 0.71 8.86
N GLY A 76 13.79 1.19 8.82
CA GLY A 76 14.93 0.47 9.39
C GLY A 76 15.50 -0.65 8.56
N LEU A 77 15.04 -0.81 7.32
CA LEU A 77 15.65 -1.73 6.36
C LEU A 77 16.78 -1.03 5.60
N ASP A 78 17.72 -1.84 5.10
CA ASP A 78 18.72 -1.33 4.16
C ASP A 78 18.00 -0.70 2.96
N PRO A 79 18.41 0.49 2.51
CA PRO A 79 17.77 1.15 1.36
C PRO A 79 17.68 0.28 0.09
N ALA A 80 18.58 -0.69 -0.06
CA ALA A 80 18.51 -1.64 -1.17
C ALA A 80 17.33 -2.61 -1.05
N HIS A 81 16.74 -2.75 0.14
CA HIS A 81 15.65 -3.68 0.44
C HIS A 81 14.31 -3.01 0.64
N VAL A 82 14.20 -1.71 0.38
CA VAL A 82 12.93 -0.99 0.47
C VAL A 82 12.79 -0.07 -0.73
N SER A 83 11.60 -0.07 -1.32
CA SER A 83 11.26 0.80 -2.44
C SER A 83 9.80 1.23 -2.32
N PHE A 84 9.41 2.19 -3.15
CA PHE A 84 8.03 2.66 -3.14
C PHE A 84 7.62 3.14 -4.52
N THR A 85 6.33 3.18 -4.76
CA THR A 85 5.76 3.72 -5.99
C THR A 85 4.37 4.29 -5.71
N VAL A 86 3.96 5.22 -6.57
CA VAL A 86 2.61 5.78 -6.57
C VAL A 86 1.95 5.38 -7.87
N ARG A 87 0.77 4.80 -7.78
CA ARG A 87 -0.05 4.43 -8.94
C ARG A 87 -1.34 5.24 -8.92
N GLN A 88 -2.07 5.25 -10.03
CA GLN A 88 -3.31 5.99 -10.16
C GLN A 88 -4.38 5.08 -10.74
N GLY A 89 -5.56 5.06 -10.13
CA GLY A 89 -6.67 4.23 -10.58
C GLY A 89 -7.48 3.66 -9.42
N GLY A 90 -8.13 2.54 -9.65
CA GLY A 90 -8.85 1.81 -8.61
C GLY A 90 -7.89 1.15 -7.63
N ILE A 91 -8.18 1.25 -6.34
CA ILE A 91 -7.22 0.84 -5.30
C ILE A 91 -6.82 -0.63 -5.45
N TYR A 92 -7.76 -1.57 -5.34
CA TYR A 92 -7.39 -2.99 -5.39
C TYR A 92 -6.81 -3.38 -6.74
N HIS A 93 -7.32 -2.79 -7.82
CA HIS A 93 -6.83 -3.08 -9.16
C HIS A 93 -5.35 -2.70 -9.31
N GLU A 94 -4.99 -1.51 -8.89
CA GLU A 94 -3.61 -1.03 -8.99
C GLU A 94 -2.67 -1.76 -8.04
N VAL A 95 -3.16 -2.16 -6.87
CA VAL A 95 -2.37 -3.00 -5.95
C VAL A 95 -2.03 -4.34 -6.62
N LEU A 96 -3.02 -4.96 -7.27
CA LEU A 96 -2.80 -6.24 -7.96
C LEU A 96 -1.88 -6.08 -9.17
N GLU A 97 -1.99 -4.97 -9.90
CA GLU A 97 -1.11 -4.69 -11.03
C GLU A 97 0.35 -4.47 -10.56
N GLU A 98 0.53 -3.78 -9.45
CA GLU A 98 1.88 -3.60 -8.89
C GLU A 98 2.46 -4.93 -8.40
N ALA A 99 1.65 -5.74 -7.74
CA ALA A 99 2.08 -7.07 -7.30
C ALA A 99 2.56 -7.91 -8.48
N LYS A 100 1.85 -7.84 -9.59
CA LYS A 100 2.23 -8.53 -10.82
C LYS A 100 3.52 -7.97 -11.41
N ALA A 101 3.64 -6.63 -11.44
CA ALA A 101 4.80 -5.95 -12.03
C ALA A 101 6.10 -6.30 -11.31
N ILE A 102 6.07 -6.45 -9.99
CA ILE A 102 7.26 -6.77 -9.21
C ILE A 102 7.40 -8.28 -8.93
N ASP A 103 6.47 -9.07 -9.40
CA ASP A 103 6.40 -10.51 -9.10
C ASP A 103 6.37 -10.77 -7.59
N ALA A 104 5.48 -10.07 -6.90
CA ALA A 104 5.35 -10.18 -5.45
C ALA A 104 4.93 -11.58 -5.03
N ASP A 105 5.52 -12.09 -3.95
CA ASP A 105 5.11 -13.37 -3.37
C ASP A 105 4.25 -13.21 -2.11
N LEU A 106 4.12 -11.96 -1.62
CA LEU A 106 3.25 -11.66 -0.50
C LEU A 106 2.74 -10.22 -0.61
N ILE A 107 1.46 -10.03 -0.33
CA ILE A 107 0.88 -8.71 -0.10
C ILE A 107 0.51 -8.65 1.39
N VAL A 108 0.96 -7.61 2.09
CA VAL A 108 0.59 -7.37 3.49
C VAL A 108 -0.21 -6.08 3.56
N MET A 109 -1.44 -6.15 4.05
CA MET A 109 -2.31 -4.99 4.06
C MET A 109 -3.18 -4.95 5.31
N SER A 110 -3.69 -3.76 5.61
CA SER A 110 -4.62 -3.57 6.72
C SER A 110 -6.04 -3.96 6.32
N SER A 111 -6.82 -4.41 7.30
CA SER A 111 -8.15 -4.94 7.02
C SER A 111 -9.18 -3.86 6.67
N HIS A 112 -9.29 -2.81 7.47
CA HIS A 112 -10.30 -1.76 7.29
C HIS A 112 -10.01 -0.57 8.22
N ARG A 113 -10.81 0.49 8.06
CA ARG A 113 -10.75 1.67 8.95
C ARG A 113 -11.36 1.35 10.33
N PRO A 114 -10.93 2.06 11.39
CA PRO A 114 -11.41 1.81 12.76
C PRO A 114 -12.92 1.89 12.95
N ALA A 115 -13.62 2.70 12.13
CA ALA A 115 -15.08 2.88 12.25
C ALA A 115 -15.88 1.66 11.79
N MET A 116 -15.26 0.69 11.11
CA MET A 116 -15.93 -0.50 10.62
C MET A 116 -15.89 -1.62 11.65
N ARG A 117 -16.85 -2.55 11.54
CA ARG A 117 -16.89 -3.71 12.43
C ARG A 117 -15.68 -4.61 12.22
N THR A 118 -15.11 -5.10 13.32
CA THR A 118 -13.83 -5.81 13.29
C THR A 118 -13.86 -7.15 12.54
N TYR A 119 -15.03 -7.76 12.37
CA TYR A 119 -15.12 -9.03 11.66
C TYR A 119 -15.33 -8.88 10.14
N PHE A 120 -15.49 -7.66 9.65
CA PHE A 120 -15.57 -7.42 8.21
C PHE A 120 -14.18 -7.09 7.64
N LEU A 121 -13.89 -7.61 6.46
CA LEU A 121 -12.79 -7.10 5.65
C LEU A 121 -13.26 -5.84 4.93
N GLY A 122 -12.38 -4.85 4.80
CA GLY A 122 -12.63 -3.72 3.92
C GLY A 122 -12.78 -4.19 2.47
N SER A 123 -13.52 -3.42 1.65
CA SER A 123 -13.79 -3.82 0.27
C SER A 123 -12.51 -4.04 -0.54
N ASN A 124 -11.51 -3.17 -0.39
CA ASN A 124 -10.24 -3.33 -1.10
C ASN A 124 -9.47 -4.56 -0.62
N ALA A 125 -9.41 -4.79 0.69
CA ALA A 125 -8.77 -5.99 1.24
C ALA A 125 -9.47 -7.26 0.75
N GLY A 126 -10.80 -7.26 0.77
CA GLY A 126 -11.58 -8.39 0.27
C GLY A 126 -11.32 -8.70 -1.19
N HIS A 127 -11.23 -7.69 -2.04
CA HIS A 127 -10.94 -7.87 -3.46
C HIS A 127 -9.50 -8.36 -3.69
N VAL A 128 -8.54 -7.82 -2.95
CA VAL A 128 -7.14 -8.28 -3.06
C VAL A 128 -7.04 -9.75 -2.65
N VAL A 129 -7.64 -10.14 -1.53
CA VAL A 129 -7.65 -11.54 -1.09
C VAL A 129 -8.26 -12.45 -2.15
N ARG A 130 -9.34 -12.01 -2.78
CA ARG A 130 -10.05 -12.82 -3.78
C ARG A 130 -9.27 -12.99 -5.08
N TYR A 131 -8.58 -11.94 -5.55
CA TYR A 131 -8.02 -11.92 -6.90
C TYR A 131 -6.51 -12.01 -6.94
N ALA A 132 -5.80 -11.91 -5.82
CA ALA A 132 -4.34 -12.02 -5.82
C ALA A 132 -3.89 -13.42 -6.23
N LYS A 133 -2.78 -13.47 -6.94
CA LYS A 133 -2.14 -14.74 -7.32
C LYS A 133 -1.04 -15.15 -6.37
N CYS A 134 -0.71 -14.29 -5.42
CA CYS A 134 0.26 -14.57 -4.36
C CYS A 134 -0.44 -14.65 -3.01
N SER A 135 0.32 -14.97 -1.96
CA SER A 135 -0.18 -14.96 -0.59
C SER A 135 -0.59 -13.55 -0.18
N VAL A 136 -1.61 -13.44 0.65
CA VAL A 136 -2.09 -12.18 1.20
C VAL A 136 -2.22 -12.31 2.70
N LEU A 137 -1.56 -11.43 3.44
CA LEU A 137 -1.69 -11.33 4.88
C LEU A 137 -2.48 -10.05 5.20
N VAL A 138 -3.63 -10.23 5.83
CA VAL A 138 -4.45 -9.11 6.28
C VAL A 138 -4.20 -8.89 7.76
N VAL A 139 -3.59 -7.75 8.08
CA VAL A 139 -3.24 -7.42 9.47
C VAL A 139 -4.40 -6.64 10.07
N ARG A 140 -4.93 -7.15 11.17
CA ARG A 140 -6.01 -6.49 11.90
C ARG A 140 -5.43 -5.64 13.01
N ASN A 141 -6.04 -4.48 13.23
CA ASN A 141 -5.66 -3.64 14.35
C ASN A 141 -6.44 -4.12 15.58
N PRO A 142 -5.76 -4.61 16.64
CA PRO A 142 -6.46 -5.17 17.80
C PRO A 142 -7.25 -4.14 18.61
N LYS A 143 -7.05 -2.84 18.36
CA LYS A 143 -7.77 -1.76 19.04
C LYS A 143 -9.05 -1.34 18.32
N ASN A 144 -9.37 -1.96 17.21
CA ASN A 144 -10.57 -1.63 16.42
C ASN A 144 -11.69 -2.60 16.66
#